data_f3cccf4e7bc5f70a4ac51176a00f3d02
#
_entry.id   f3cccf4e7bc5f70a4ac51176a00f3d02
#
_cell.length_a   1.000
_cell.length_b   1.000
_cell.length_c   1.000
_cell.angle_alpha   90.00
_cell.angle_beta   90.00
_cell.angle_gamma   90.00
#
_symmetry.space_group_name_H-M   'P 1'
#
loop_
_entity.id
_entity.type
_entity.pdbx_description
1 polymer ?
#
loop_
_entity_poly.entity_id
_entity_poly.type
_entity_poly.pdbx_seq_one_letter_code
_entity_poly.pdbx_strand_id
1 'polypeptide(L)'
;EGRVKKFKKFLDHILLLFDFEKKYFDKENIPNTFVGHPLLEQETKNRIDLSSIISSEKKIISLFCGSRSSEVNLLLPILIDFINLMNKKFNDFTFVFHATDENKNLINVKINNTDLENVEVISDENIKKQILNNSIFAVSKSGTISLEICNAKVPSIIIYKMNFLNFLIVKMLVKIKFANIINIINNKEIIPELIQRECNAKEIYNSVVYFLRNPELMKKQIRDCEETLTKIRSKSSSSDEAASVLTKFLIN
;
A
#
# COMPACT_ATOMS: atom_id res chain seq x y z
N GLU A 1 2.84 20.41 -9.35
CA GLU A 1 3.29 21.83 -9.36
C GLU A 1 2.12 22.80 -9.59
N GLY A 2 1.26 22.65 -10.58
CA GLY A 2 0.18 23.60 -10.86
C GLY A 2 -0.87 23.79 -9.76
N ARG A 3 -1.05 22.84 -8.85
CA ARG A 3 -1.97 22.94 -7.71
C ARG A 3 -1.39 23.77 -6.57
N VAL A 4 -0.07 23.75 -6.36
CA VAL A 4 0.59 24.44 -5.25
C VAL A 4 0.35 25.95 -5.32
N LYS A 5 0.42 26.57 -6.52
CA LYS A 5 0.10 27.99 -6.71
C LYS A 5 -1.31 28.39 -6.26
N LYS A 6 -2.28 27.46 -6.38
CA LYS A 6 -3.65 27.71 -5.94
C LYS A 6 -3.74 27.72 -4.41
N PHE A 7 -2.95 26.89 -3.72
CA PHE A 7 -2.94 26.80 -2.27
C PHE A 7 -2.48 28.09 -1.59
N LYS A 8 -1.54 28.84 -2.22
CA LYS A 8 -1.08 30.14 -1.71
C LYS A 8 -2.20 31.15 -1.43
N LYS A 9 -3.36 30.99 -2.08
CA LYS A 9 -4.51 31.89 -1.87
C LYS A 9 -5.36 31.56 -0.65
N PHE A 10 -5.18 30.38 -0.07
CA PHE A 10 -6.08 29.84 0.95
C PHE A 10 -5.36 29.31 2.19
N LEU A 11 -4.03 29.12 2.13
CA LEU A 11 -3.26 28.52 3.19
C LEU A 11 -2.19 29.47 3.70
N ASP A 12 -2.19 29.71 5.00
CA ASP A 12 -1.12 30.41 5.70
C ASP A 12 0.07 29.50 5.99
N HIS A 13 -0.20 28.21 6.20
CA HIS A 13 0.80 27.19 6.46
C HIS A 13 0.31 25.81 6.00
N ILE A 14 1.22 24.92 5.65
CA ILE A 14 0.89 23.51 5.31
C ILE A 14 1.76 22.53 6.09
N LEU A 15 1.13 21.48 6.61
CA LEU A 15 1.80 20.35 7.26
C LEU A 15 2.06 19.26 6.21
N LEU A 16 3.31 18.88 6.03
CA LEU A 16 3.72 17.92 5.02
C LEU A 16 3.94 16.54 5.63
N LEU A 17 3.40 15.52 4.96
CA LEU A 17 3.60 14.13 5.37
C LEU A 17 4.94 13.56 4.85
N PHE A 18 5.51 14.19 3.82
CA PHE A 18 6.77 13.77 3.21
C PHE A 18 7.71 14.95 3.03
N ASP A 19 8.95 14.83 3.48
CA ASP A 19 9.95 15.89 3.39
C ASP A 19 10.27 16.29 1.94
N PHE A 20 10.23 15.35 1.00
CA PHE A 20 10.50 15.64 -0.41
C PHE A 20 9.47 16.58 -1.06
N GLU A 21 8.30 16.79 -0.44
CA GLU A 21 7.27 17.72 -0.92
C GLU A 21 7.65 19.17 -0.65
N LYS A 22 8.48 19.41 0.37
CA LYS A 22 8.90 20.75 0.83
C LYS A 22 9.36 21.65 -0.32
N LYS A 23 10.21 21.14 -1.20
CA LYS A 23 10.72 21.86 -2.38
C LYS A 23 9.65 22.48 -3.28
N TYR A 24 8.44 21.89 -3.34
CA TYR A 24 7.36 22.39 -4.18
C TYR A 24 6.64 23.58 -3.53
N PHE A 25 6.56 23.59 -2.19
CA PHE A 25 5.93 24.65 -1.42
C PHE A 25 6.90 25.80 -1.20
N ASP A 26 8.18 25.54 -0.94
CA ASP A 26 9.23 26.56 -0.82
C ASP A 26 9.35 27.39 -2.11
N LYS A 27 9.30 26.73 -3.28
CA LYS A 27 9.33 27.40 -4.60
C LYS A 27 8.22 28.45 -4.79
N GLU A 28 7.08 28.25 -4.17
CA GLU A 28 5.93 29.16 -4.23
C GLU A 28 5.84 30.07 -2.98
N ASN A 29 6.84 30.05 -2.10
CA ASN A 29 6.88 30.79 -0.84
C ASN A 29 5.64 30.53 0.04
N ILE A 30 5.24 29.25 0.17
CA ILE A 30 4.20 28.80 1.08
C ILE A 30 4.88 28.26 2.34
N PRO A 31 4.63 28.83 3.53
CA PRO A 31 5.14 28.30 4.77
C PRO A 31 4.74 26.84 4.97
N ASN A 32 5.70 25.99 5.33
CA ASN A 32 5.44 24.56 5.46
C ASN A 32 6.31 23.93 6.52
N THR A 33 5.82 22.86 7.13
CA THR A 33 6.56 22.05 8.10
C THR A 33 6.35 20.58 7.80
N PHE A 34 7.44 19.81 7.72
CA PHE A 34 7.38 18.36 7.66
C PHE A 34 7.05 17.81 9.05
N VAL A 35 5.95 17.07 9.16
CA VAL A 35 5.47 16.49 10.43
C VAL A 35 5.55 14.96 10.45
N GLY A 36 5.91 14.32 9.34
CA GLY A 36 5.93 12.86 9.22
C GLY A 36 4.58 12.25 8.89
N HIS A 37 4.57 10.93 8.69
CA HIS A 37 3.35 10.22 8.29
C HIS A 37 2.77 9.38 9.44
N PRO A 38 1.52 9.64 9.90
CA PRO A 38 0.96 9.00 11.09
C PRO A 38 0.80 7.47 10.98
N LEU A 39 0.69 6.91 9.76
CA LEU A 39 0.64 5.46 9.57
C LEU A 39 1.90 4.73 10.08
N LEU A 40 3.04 5.44 10.19
CA LEU A 40 4.30 4.86 10.66
C LEU A 40 4.41 4.78 12.18
N GLU A 41 3.47 5.36 12.91
CA GLU A 41 3.43 5.43 14.37
C GLU A 41 2.48 4.41 14.99
N GLN A 42 1.66 3.77 14.16
CA GLN A 42 0.64 2.85 14.65
C GLN A 42 1.25 1.52 15.11
N GLU A 43 1.35 1.34 16.41
CA GLU A 43 1.70 0.05 17.02
C GLU A 43 0.46 -0.86 17.10
N THR A 44 0.70 -2.17 16.94
CA THR A 44 -0.34 -3.19 17.15
C THR A 44 -0.48 -3.43 18.66
N LYS A 45 -1.50 -2.85 19.27
CA LYS A 45 -1.66 -2.83 20.74
C LYS A 45 -2.03 -4.18 21.37
N ASN A 46 -2.69 -5.09 20.66
CA ASN A 46 -3.12 -6.37 21.20
C ASN A 46 -2.86 -7.51 20.20
N ARG A 47 -2.42 -8.67 20.69
CA ARG A 47 -2.40 -9.90 19.89
C ARG A 47 -3.81 -10.49 19.86
N ILE A 48 -4.35 -10.68 18.66
CA ILE A 48 -5.61 -11.40 18.42
C ILE A 48 -5.25 -12.82 18.02
N ASP A 49 -5.96 -13.79 18.54
CA ASP A 49 -5.82 -15.16 18.07
C ASP A 49 -6.42 -15.30 16.67
N LEU A 50 -5.58 -15.57 15.69
CA LEU A 50 -5.98 -15.75 14.30
C LEU A 50 -6.38 -17.20 13.98
N SER A 51 -6.29 -18.12 14.92
CA SER A 51 -6.52 -19.57 14.68
C SER A 51 -7.95 -19.88 14.20
N SER A 52 -8.91 -19.04 14.58
CA SER A 52 -10.30 -19.16 14.12
C SER A 52 -10.53 -18.65 12.68
N ILE A 53 -9.55 -17.94 12.11
CA ILE A 53 -9.66 -17.31 10.78
C ILE A 53 -8.73 -18.02 9.80
N ILE A 54 -7.51 -18.34 10.23
CA ILE A 54 -6.46 -18.89 9.39
C ILE A 54 -5.81 -20.09 10.10
N SER A 55 -5.73 -21.20 9.39
CA SER A 55 -4.99 -22.36 9.88
C SER A 55 -3.52 -22.00 10.10
N SER A 56 -2.98 -22.37 11.27
CA SER A 56 -1.58 -22.14 11.66
C SER A 56 -0.56 -22.81 10.74
N GLU A 57 -0.98 -23.81 9.97
CA GLU A 57 -0.11 -24.55 9.05
C GLU A 57 0.03 -23.85 7.68
N LYS A 58 -0.81 -22.87 7.37
CA LYS A 58 -0.81 -22.18 6.07
C LYS A 58 -0.06 -20.85 6.11
N LYS A 59 0.65 -20.57 5.04
CA LYS A 59 1.33 -19.29 4.80
C LYS A 59 0.36 -18.27 4.24
N ILE A 60 0.41 -17.05 4.74
CA ILE A 60 -0.52 -15.98 4.36
C ILE A 60 0.06 -15.14 3.22
N ILE A 61 -0.74 -14.93 2.17
CA ILE A 61 -0.51 -13.90 1.17
C ILE A 61 -1.61 -12.85 1.30
N SER A 62 -1.23 -11.62 1.67
CA SER A 62 -2.14 -10.49 1.80
C SER A 62 -2.43 -9.83 0.45
N LEU A 63 -3.71 -9.58 0.16
CA LEU A 63 -4.18 -9.02 -1.10
C LEU A 63 -4.96 -7.71 -0.87
N PHE A 64 -4.56 -6.64 -1.56
CA PHE A 64 -5.16 -5.32 -1.45
C PHE A 64 -5.64 -4.82 -2.81
N CYS A 65 -6.96 -4.92 -3.07
CA CYS A 65 -7.57 -4.50 -4.35
C CYS A 65 -7.75 -2.97 -4.47
N GLY A 66 -7.51 -2.22 -3.40
CA GLY A 66 -7.84 -0.81 -3.30
C GLY A 66 -9.10 -0.55 -2.46
N SER A 67 -9.35 0.73 -2.18
CA SER A 67 -10.45 1.17 -1.31
C SER A 67 -11.72 1.58 -2.06
N ARG A 68 -11.64 1.80 -3.37
CA ARG A 68 -12.80 2.19 -4.20
C ARG A 68 -13.38 1.00 -4.93
N SER A 69 -14.71 0.93 -5.02
CA SER A 69 -15.39 -0.17 -5.74
C SER A 69 -14.97 -0.29 -7.21
N SER A 70 -14.63 0.81 -7.87
CA SER A 70 -14.09 0.79 -9.23
C SER A 70 -12.72 0.11 -9.33
N GLU A 71 -11.85 0.27 -8.33
CA GLU A 71 -10.55 -0.38 -8.25
C GLU A 71 -10.74 -1.88 -7.97
N VAL A 72 -11.61 -2.22 -7.02
CA VAL A 72 -11.96 -3.60 -6.69
C VAL A 72 -12.52 -4.33 -7.92
N ASN A 73 -13.44 -3.73 -8.65
CA ASN A 73 -14.02 -4.35 -9.86
C ASN A 73 -12.98 -4.63 -10.96
N LEU A 74 -11.92 -3.82 -11.05
CA LEU A 74 -10.84 -4.03 -12.02
C LEU A 74 -9.81 -5.06 -11.58
N LEU A 75 -9.47 -5.10 -10.29
CA LEU A 75 -8.34 -5.90 -9.79
C LEU A 75 -8.77 -7.24 -9.23
N LEU A 76 -9.97 -7.36 -8.65
CA LEU A 76 -10.45 -8.59 -8.03
C LEU A 76 -10.50 -9.79 -9.00
N PRO A 77 -11.00 -9.67 -10.25
CA PRO A 77 -10.95 -10.78 -11.19
C PRO A 77 -9.54 -11.26 -11.50
N ILE A 78 -8.59 -10.32 -11.62
CA ILE A 78 -7.18 -10.63 -11.88
C ILE A 78 -6.56 -11.38 -10.69
N LEU A 79 -6.91 -10.98 -9.46
CA LEU A 79 -6.41 -11.63 -8.25
C LEU A 79 -7.06 -13.01 -8.04
N ILE A 80 -8.31 -13.19 -8.39
CA ILE A 80 -8.98 -14.52 -8.43
C ILE A 80 -8.23 -15.45 -9.40
N ASP A 81 -7.95 -14.99 -10.61
CA ASP A 81 -7.18 -15.77 -11.59
C ASP A 81 -5.76 -16.06 -11.11
N PHE A 82 -5.12 -15.11 -10.41
CA PHE A 82 -3.82 -15.32 -9.76
C PHE A 82 -3.88 -16.43 -8.71
N ILE A 83 -4.90 -16.41 -7.83
CA ILE A 83 -5.10 -17.45 -6.81
C ILE A 83 -5.27 -18.81 -7.47
N ASN A 84 -6.08 -18.89 -8.53
CA ASN A 84 -6.26 -20.12 -9.30
C ASN A 84 -4.94 -20.65 -9.88
N LEU A 85 -4.04 -19.77 -10.35
CA LEU A 85 -2.70 -20.16 -10.82
C LEU A 85 -1.83 -20.67 -9.67
N MET A 86 -1.91 -20.05 -8.49
CA MET A 86 -1.18 -20.48 -7.30
C MET A 86 -1.67 -21.86 -6.84
N ASN A 87 -2.98 -22.07 -6.73
CA ASN A 87 -3.60 -23.31 -6.25
C ASN A 87 -3.31 -24.52 -7.15
N LYS A 88 -2.98 -24.32 -8.43
CA LYS A 88 -2.54 -25.41 -9.31
C LYS A 88 -1.20 -26.04 -8.91
N LYS A 89 -0.38 -25.33 -8.14
CA LYS A 89 1.00 -25.76 -7.81
C LYS A 89 1.34 -25.71 -6.33
N PHE A 90 0.54 -25.04 -5.53
CA PHE A 90 0.78 -24.84 -4.10
C PHE A 90 -0.54 -25.02 -3.36
N ASN A 91 -0.51 -25.74 -2.24
CA ASN A 91 -1.68 -25.99 -1.37
C ASN A 91 -1.48 -25.46 0.06
N ASP A 92 -0.34 -24.82 0.33
CA ASP A 92 0.10 -24.36 1.64
C ASP A 92 -0.13 -22.85 1.87
N PHE A 93 -0.94 -22.18 0.99
CA PHE A 93 -1.26 -20.77 1.14
C PHE A 93 -2.71 -20.53 1.51
N THR A 94 -2.93 -19.49 2.34
CA THR A 94 -4.20 -18.80 2.50
C THR A 94 -4.07 -17.39 1.93
N PHE A 95 -5.02 -16.98 1.13
CA PHE A 95 -5.08 -15.64 0.54
C PHE A 95 -6.06 -14.79 1.32
N VAL A 96 -5.63 -13.62 1.80
CA VAL A 96 -6.49 -12.76 2.59
C VAL A 96 -6.69 -11.43 1.88
N PHE A 97 -7.93 -11.16 1.47
CA PHE A 97 -8.33 -9.85 0.97
C PHE A 97 -8.56 -8.88 2.13
N HIS A 98 -7.78 -7.82 2.17
CA HIS A 98 -7.95 -6.69 3.08
C HIS A 98 -8.95 -5.72 2.46
N ALA A 99 -10.19 -5.80 2.90
CA ALA A 99 -11.30 -4.99 2.42
C ALA A 99 -11.52 -3.74 3.29
N THR A 100 -12.20 -2.73 2.73
CA THR A 100 -12.94 -1.74 3.53
C THR A 100 -14.34 -2.30 3.84
N ASP A 101 -15.02 -1.78 4.86
CA ASP A 101 -16.39 -2.22 5.19
C ASP A 101 -17.33 -2.06 3.98
N GLU A 102 -17.15 -0.98 3.21
CA GLU A 102 -17.93 -0.70 2.00
C GLU A 102 -17.74 -1.74 0.91
N ASN A 103 -16.53 -2.31 0.77
CA ASN A 103 -16.20 -3.23 -0.31
C ASN A 103 -16.20 -4.71 0.11
N LYS A 104 -16.30 -5.01 1.42
CA LYS A 104 -16.29 -6.38 1.94
C LYS A 104 -17.36 -7.25 1.27
N ASN A 105 -18.59 -6.76 1.22
CA ASN A 105 -19.70 -7.50 0.61
C ASN A 105 -19.49 -7.74 -0.89
N LEU A 106 -18.99 -6.73 -1.63
CA LEU A 106 -18.68 -6.87 -3.05
C LEU A 106 -17.63 -7.96 -3.31
N ILE A 107 -16.59 -8.02 -2.48
CA ILE A 107 -15.53 -9.03 -2.59
C ILE A 107 -16.08 -10.40 -2.23
N ASN A 108 -16.82 -10.54 -1.11
CA ASN A 108 -17.41 -11.79 -0.66
C ASN A 108 -18.33 -12.41 -1.72
N VAL A 109 -19.24 -11.62 -2.30
CA VAL A 109 -20.15 -12.10 -3.35
C VAL A 109 -19.38 -12.66 -4.55
N LYS A 110 -18.29 -12.01 -4.95
CA LYS A 110 -17.48 -12.48 -6.07
C LYS A 110 -16.65 -13.72 -5.74
N ILE A 111 -16.11 -13.82 -4.52
CA ILE A 111 -15.36 -15.01 -4.07
C ILE A 111 -16.29 -16.21 -3.89
N ASN A 112 -17.47 -16.03 -3.29
CA ASN A 112 -18.47 -17.10 -3.11
C ASN A 112 -19.00 -17.68 -4.43
N ASN A 113 -18.84 -16.97 -5.54
CA ASN A 113 -19.16 -17.47 -6.89
C ASN A 113 -17.96 -18.21 -7.54
N THR A 114 -16.93 -18.55 -6.78
CA THR A 114 -15.75 -19.33 -7.21
C THR A 114 -15.61 -20.58 -6.35
N ASP A 115 -14.84 -21.56 -6.80
CA ASP A 115 -14.49 -22.77 -6.06
C ASP A 115 -13.26 -22.58 -5.15
N LEU A 116 -12.94 -21.34 -4.75
CA LEU A 116 -11.79 -21.02 -3.92
C LEU A 116 -12.13 -21.23 -2.43
N GLU A 117 -11.50 -22.23 -1.81
CA GLU A 117 -11.71 -22.56 -0.39
C GLU A 117 -10.68 -21.93 0.56
N ASN A 118 -9.56 -21.45 0.02
CA ASN A 118 -8.42 -20.91 0.80
C ASN A 118 -8.33 -19.38 0.74
N VAL A 119 -9.48 -18.72 0.76
CA VAL A 119 -9.60 -17.26 0.65
C VAL A 119 -10.43 -16.71 1.79
N GLU A 120 -9.90 -15.70 2.48
CA GLU A 120 -10.59 -14.96 3.52
C GLU A 120 -10.76 -13.48 3.13
N VAL A 121 -11.84 -12.85 3.61
CA VAL A 121 -12.12 -11.42 3.36
C VAL A 121 -12.34 -10.70 4.68
N ILE A 122 -11.40 -9.85 5.06
CA ILE A 122 -11.34 -9.18 6.37
C ILE A 122 -11.44 -7.68 6.20
N SER A 123 -12.30 -7.03 7.02
CA SER A 123 -12.44 -5.57 7.07
C SER A 123 -12.07 -4.96 8.43
N ASP A 124 -12.07 -5.75 9.51
CA ASP A 124 -11.65 -5.26 10.83
C ASP A 124 -10.17 -4.82 10.80
N GLU A 125 -9.91 -3.58 11.18
CA GLU A 125 -8.58 -2.96 11.09
C GLU A 125 -7.53 -3.64 12.00
N ASN A 126 -7.93 -4.13 13.18
CA ASN A 126 -6.99 -4.79 14.09
C ASN A 126 -6.61 -6.17 13.57
N ILE A 127 -7.60 -6.91 13.07
CA ILE A 127 -7.38 -8.23 12.45
C ILE A 127 -6.52 -8.08 11.19
N LYS A 128 -6.81 -7.09 10.32
CA LYS A 128 -6.02 -6.81 9.12
C LYS A 128 -4.55 -6.54 9.43
N LYS A 129 -4.27 -5.73 10.45
CA LYS A 129 -2.88 -5.45 10.88
C LYS A 129 -2.16 -6.71 11.34
N GLN A 130 -2.82 -7.55 12.12
CA GLN A 130 -2.22 -8.79 12.58
C GLN A 130 -1.99 -9.79 11.47
N ILE A 131 -2.94 -9.93 10.55
CA ILE A 131 -2.79 -10.77 9.37
C ILE A 131 -1.62 -10.29 8.52
N LEU A 132 -1.53 -8.97 8.28
CA LEU A 132 -0.42 -8.40 7.53
C LEU A 132 0.93 -8.69 8.20
N ASN A 133 1.05 -8.51 9.51
CA ASN A 133 2.29 -8.81 10.25
C ASN A 133 2.69 -10.30 10.22
N ASN A 134 1.75 -11.20 9.95
CA ASN A 134 1.99 -12.64 9.80
C ASN A 134 2.07 -13.09 8.33
N SER A 135 1.94 -12.16 7.39
CA SER A 135 2.00 -12.47 5.95
C SER A 135 3.42 -12.67 5.49
N ILE A 136 3.63 -13.67 4.65
CA ILE A 136 4.94 -13.89 4.03
C ILE A 136 5.15 -13.05 2.78
N PHE A 137 4.06 -12.57 2.17
CA PHE A 137 4.07 -11.75 0.96
C PHE A 137 2.79 -10.91 0.84
N ALA A 138 2.86 -9.78 0.13
CA ALA A 138 1.70 -8.97 -0.18
C ALA A 138 1.63 -8.60 -1.67
N VAL A 139 0.42 -8.61 -2.22
CA VAL A 139 0.10 -8.04 -3.55
C VAL A 139 -0.83 -6.87 -3.33
N SER A 140 -0.39 -5.67 -3.67
CA SER A 140 -1.10 -4.46 -3.29
C SER A 140 -1.32 -3.51 -4.46
N LYS A 141 -2.52 -2.94 -4.53
CA LYS A 141 -2.77 -1.75 -5.36
C LYS A 141 -1.93 -0.58 -4.84
N SER A 142 -1.34 0.18 -5.77
CA SER A 142 -0.57 1.38 -5.41
C SER A 142 -1.39 2.35 -4.55
N GLY A 143 -0.80 2.78 -3.44
CA GLY A 143 -1.42 3.71 -2.48
C GLY A 143 -0.62 3.79 -1.18
N THR A 144 -1.20 4.45 -0.16
CA THR A 144 -0.59 4.61 1.17
C THR A 144 -0.39 3.27 1.90
N ILE A 145 -1.18 2.25 1.55
CA ILE A 145 -1.05 0.90 2.12
C ILE A 145 0.37 0.31 1.95
N SER A 146 1.11 0.75 0.92
CA SER A 146 2.50 0.32 0.75
C SER A 146 3.42 0.73 1.91
N LEU A 147 3.12 1.83 2.59
CA LEU A 147 3.84 2.25 3.80
C LEU A 147 3.58 1.29 4.97
N GLU A 148 2.33 0.84 5.12
CA GLU A 148 1.94 -0.13 6.15
C GLU A 148 2.59 -1.49 5.89
N ILE A 149 2.59 -1.95 4.63
CA ILE A 149 3.24 -3.19 4.21
C ILE A 149 4.75 -3.14 4.50
N CYS A 150 5.41 -2.04 4.15
CA CYS A 150 6.82 -1.83 4.45
C CYS A 150 7.08 -1.78 5.98
N ASN A 151 6.22 -1.10 6.74
CA ASN A 151 6.33 -1.02 8.20
C ASN A 151 6.12 -2.38 8.87
N ALA A 152 5.27 -3.24 8.31
CA ALA A 152 5.07 -4.62 8.72
C ALA A 152 6.21 -5.56 8.26
N LYS A 153 7.22 -5.05 7.54
CA LYS A 153 8.35 -5.83 6.99
C LYS A 153 7.92 -6.97 6.07
N VAL A 154 6.86 -6.77 5.33
CA VAL A 154 6.32 -7.76 4.39
C VAL A 154 6.80 -7.44 2.98
N PRO A 155 7.49 -8.37 2.30
CA PRO A 155 7.86 -8.20 0.90
C PRO A 155 6.61 -8.16 0.02
N SER A 156 6.67 -7.36 -1.05
CA SER A 156 5.47 -7.11 -1.84
C SER A 156 5.75 -6.77 -3.30
N ILE A 157 4.69 -6.84 -4.08
CA ILE A 157 4.62 -6.23 -5.42
C ILE A 157 3.43 -5.27 -5.47
N ILE A 158 3.56 -4.25 -6.30
CA ILE A 158 2.49 -3.30 -6.57
C ILE A 158 1.80 -3.64 -7.88
N ILE A 159 0.48 -3.66 -7.84
CA ILE A 159 -0.36 -3.79 -9.03
C ILE A 159 -1.13 -2.49 -9.25
N TYR A 160 -1.26 -2.10 -10.51
CA TYR A 160 -2.04 -0.91 -10.83
C TYR A 160 -2.71 -1.03 -12.18
N LYS A 161 -4.03 -0.87 -12.17
CA LYS A 161 -4.85 -0.87 -13.37
C LYS A 161 -5.87 0.25 -13.31
N MET A 162 -6.04 0.95 -14.40
CA MET A 162 -7.07 1.97 -14.57
C MET A 162 -7.68 1.85 -15.96
N ASN A 163 -8.81 2.49 -16.17
CA ASN A 163 -9.41 2.59 -17.49
C ASN A 163 -8.41 3.16 -18.50
N PHE A 164 -8.39 2.59 -19.71
CA PHE A 164 -7.43 2.92 -20.75
C PHE A 164 -7.39 4.42 -21.10
N LEU A 165 -8.54 5.08 -21.17
CA LEU A 165 -8.61 6.53 -21.45
C LEU A 165 -7.94 7.35 -20.34
N ASN A 166 -8.24 7.01 -19.07
CA ASN A 166 -7.62 7.67 -17.93
C ASN A 166 -6.09 7.45 -17.91
N PHE A 167 -5.65 6.25 -18.26
CA PHE A 167 -4.21 5.95 -18.35
C PHE A 167 -3.51 6.79 -19.42
N LEU A 168 -4.11 6.95 -20.58
CA LEU A 168 -3.55 7.76 -21.65
C LEU A 168 -3.39 9.23 -21.21
N ILE A 169 -4.41 9.77 -20.54
CA ILE A 169 -4.38 11.14 -19.99
C ILE A 169 -3.29 11.28 -18.92
N VAL A 170 -3.22 10.34 -17.97
CA VAL A 170 -2.20 10.35 -16.92
C VAL A 170 -0.80 10.25 -17.51
N LYS A 171 -0.59 9.37 -18.48
CA LYS A 171 0.71 9.21 -19.16
C LYS A 171 1.17 10.47 -19.88
N MET A 172 0.25 11.27 -20.42
CA MET A 172 0.57 12.54 -21.07
C MET A 172 0.86 13.66 -20.06
N LEU A 173 0.15 13.67 -18.93
CA LEU A 173 0.22 14.76 -17.96
C LEU A 173 1.25 14.55 -16.86
N VAL A 174 1.59 13.31 -16.56
CA VAL A 174 2.39 12.95 -15.39
C VAL A 174 3.74 12.40 -15.82
N LYS A 175 4.81 13.14 -15.52
CA LYS A 175 6.20 12.75 -15.76
C LYS A 175 6.78 11.93 -14.59
N ILE A 176 5.96 11.11 -13.90
CA ILE A 176 6.43 10.28 -12.78
C ILE A 176 6.84 8.92 -13.34
N LYS A 177 8.04 8.49 -12.96
CA LYS A 177 8.61 7.19 -13.38
C LYS A 177 7.96 6.01 -12.65
N PHE A 178 7.53 6.21 -11.41
CA PHE A 178 7.00 5.18 -10.51
C PHE A 178 5.60 5.55 -10.01
N ALA A 179 4.76 4.55 -9.75
CA ALA A 179 3.43 4.72 -9.17
C ALA A 179 3.43 4.55 -7.63
N ASN A 180 4.42 3.85 -7.08
CA ASN A 180 4.53 3.58 -5.65
C ASN A 180 5.36 4.66 -4.94
N ILE A 181 4.91 5.07 -3.74
CA ILE A 181 5.56 6.14 -2.96
C ILE A 181 6.99 5.77 -2.55
N ILE A 182 7.27 4.52 -2.20
CA ILE A 182 8.62 4.04 -1.83
C ILE A 182 9.58 4.20 -3.00
N ASN A 183 9.16 3.81 -4.20
CA ASN A 183 9.96 3.93 -5.41
C ASN A 183 10.16 5.40 -5.82
N ILE A 184 9.13 6.25 -5.63
CA ILE A 184 9.20 7.70 -5.90
C ILE A 184 10.23 8.38 -4.99
N ILE A 185 10.20 8.09 -3.69
CA ILE A 185 11.13 8.68 -2.70
C ILE A 185 12.57 8.35 -3.04
N ASN A 186 12.84 7.12 -3.47
CA ASN A 186 14.20 6.67 -3.78
C ASN A 186 14.60 6.89 -5.25
N ASN A 187 13.67 7.34 -6.10
CA ASN A 187 13.85 7.41 -7.55
C ASN A 187 14.41 6.09 -8.14
N LYS A 188 14.03 4.96 -7.53
CA LYS A 188 14.51 3.61 -7.85
C LYS A 188 13.38 2.60 -7.60
N GLU A 189 13.32 1.56 -8.41
CA GLU A 189 12.41 0.44 -8.19
C GLU A 189 12.94 -0.43 -7.04
N ILE A 190 12.32 -0.31 -5.87
CA ILE A 190 12.52 -1.15 -4.69
C ILE A 190 11.43 -2.22 -4.64
N ILE A 191 10.20 -1.80 -4.90
CA ILE A 191 9.03 -2.68 -4.97
C ILE A 191 8.64 -2.79 -6.45
N PRO A 192 8.62 -3.98 -7.06
CA PRO A 192 8.20 -4.14 -8.46
C PRO A 192 6.79 -3.63 -8.70
N GLU A 193 6.58 -2.97 -9.83
CA GLU A 193 5.31 -2.37 -10.22
C GLU A 193 4.77 -3.01 -11.50
N LEU A 194 3.71 -3.80 -11.38
CA LEU A 194 2.99 -4.36 -12.52
C LEU A 194 1.85 -3.42 -12.93
N ILE A 195 2.09 -2.62 -13.96
CA ILE A 195 1.18 -1.53 -14.37
C ILE A 195 0.47 -1.89 -15.67
N GLN A 196 -0.84 -1.65 -15.72
CA GLN A 196 -1.69 -1.79 -16.92
C GLN A 196 -1.59 -3.18 -17.58
N ARG A 197 -0.79 -3.35 -18.64
CA ARG A 197 -0.66 -4.61 -19.37
C ARG A 197 0.03 -5.68 -18.53
N GLU A 198 0.99 -5.29 -17.71
CA GLU A 198 1.70 -6.18 -16.80
C GLU A 198 0.84 -6.55 -15.59
N CYS A 199 -0.21 -5.76 -15.26
CA CYS A 199 -1.19 -6.10 -14.23
C CYS A 199 -2.15 -7.17 -14.75
N ASN A 200 -1.69 -8.41 -14.76
CA ASN A 200 -2.44 -9.62 -15.12
C ASN A 200 -2.02 -10.79 -14.23
N ALA A 201 -2.88 -11.81 -14.14
CA ALA A 201 -2.71 -12.95 -13.24
C ALA A 201 -1.37 -13.68 -13.43
N LYS A 202 -0.93 -13.84 -14.68
CA LYS A 202 0.31 -14.56 -15.02
C LYS A 202 1.55 -13.82 -14.53
N GLU A 203 1.62 -12.50 -14.75
CA GLU A 203 2.77 -11.70 -14.31
C GLU A 203 2.79 -11.54 -12.78
N ILE A 204 1.63 -11.42 -12.13
CA ILE A 204 1.53 -11.47 -10.66
C ILE A 204 2.06 -12.81 -10.14
N TYR A 205 1.60 -13.92 -10.71
CA TYR A 205 2.06 -15.26 -10.36
C TYR A 205 3.57 -15.40 -10.53
N ASN A 206 4.11 -15.02 -11.69
CA ASN A 206 5.54 -15.10 -11.98
C ASN A 206 6.36 -14.31 -10.96
N SER A 207 5.94 -13.08 -10.66
CA SER A 207 6.62 -12.20 -9.70
C SER A 207 6.58 -12.76 -8.28
N VAL A 208 5.40 -13.18 -7.80
CA VAL A 208 5.26 -13.76 -6.47
C VAL A 208 6.11 -15.02 -6.32
N VAL A 209 6.02 -15.96 -7.27
CA VAL A 209 6.81 -17.21 -7.22
C VAL A 209 8.31 -16.92 -7.32
N TYR A 210 8.72 -15.93 -8.10
CA TYR A 210 10.12 -15.52 -8.18
C TYR A 210 10.64 -15.04 -6.82
N PHE A 211 9.90 -14.20 -6.12
CA PHE A 211 10.26 -13.75 -4.77
C PHE A 211 10.28 -14.90 -3.77
N LEU A 212 9.24 -15.74 -3.75
CA LEU A 212 9.15 -16.88 -2.83
C LEU A 212 10.31 -17.88 -3.01
N ARG A 213 10.82 -18.02 -4.22
CA ARG A 213 12.00 -18.86 -4.52
C ARG A 213 13.35 -18.20 -4.23
N ASN A 214 13.34 -16.88 -3.98
CA ASN A 214 14.56 -16.11 -3.74
C ASN A 214 14.48 -15.31 -2.43
N PRO A 215 14.60 -15.96 -1.25
CA PRO A 215 14.46 -15.32 0.06
C PRO A 215 15.40 -14.11 0.26
N GLU A 216 16.57 -14.10 -0.39
CA GLU A 216 17.51 -12.98 -0.28
C GLU A 216 16.97 -11.70 -0.97
N LEU A 217 16.18 -11.84 -2.03
CA LEU A 217 15.50 -10.69 -2.64
C LEU A 217 14.42 -10.13 -1.71
N MET A 218 13.69 -11.00 -1.02
CA MET A 218 12.70 -10.59 -0.02
C MET A 218 13.38 -9.80 1.12
N LYS A 219 14.46 -10.34 1.69
CA LYS A 219 15.24 -9.66 2.74
C LYS A 219 15.81 -8.34 2.26
N LYS A 220 16.31 -8.29 1.02
CA LYS A 220 16.84 -7.06 0.43
C LYS A 220 15.74 -6.01 0.29
N GLN A 221 14.56 -6.38 -0.24
CA GLN A 221 13.44 -5.44 -0.36
C GLN A 221 13.01 -4.89 1.00
N ILE A 222 12.92 -5.75 2.04
CA ILE A 222 12.59 -5.33 3.40
C ILE A 222 13.59 -4.28 3.90
N ARG A 223 14.91 -4.52 3.77
CA ARG A 223 15.94 -3.54 4.17
C ARG A 223 15.82 -2.22 3.41
N ASP A 224 15.68 -2.27 2.09
CA ASP A 224 15.56 -1.06 1.26
C ASP A 224 14.28 -0.26 1.63
N CYS A 225 13.20 -0.95 2.01
CA CYS A 225 11.98 -0.34 2.55
C CYS A 225 12.20 0.30 3.92
N GLU A 226 12.84 -0.40 4.86
CA GLU A 226 13.15 0.14 6.20
C GLU A 226 14.02 1.41 6.10
N GLU A 227 15.04 1.40 5.26
CA GLU A 227 15.87 2.58 4.99
C GLU A 227 15.03 3.75 4.42
N THR A 228 14.04 3.44 3.59
CA THR A 228 13.14 4.47 3.07
C THR A 228 12.23 5.03 4.14
N LEU A 229 11.67 4.16 5.00
CA LEU A 229 10.81 4.59 6.09
C LEU A 229 11.54 5.49 7.09
N THR A 230 12.85 5.28 7.34
CA THR A 230 13.63 6.17 8.21
C THR A 230 13.73 7.61 7.66
N LYS A 231 13.69 7.78 6.34
CA LYS A 231 13.74 9.11 5.69
C LYS A 231 12.43 9.89 5.80
N ILE A 232 11.33 9.21 6.07
CA ILE A 232 9.98 9.81 6.13
C ILE A 232 9.38 9.81 7.54
N ARG A 233 10.09 9.28 8.53
CA ARG A 233 9.74 9.42 9.94
C ARG A 233 10.15 10.80 10.44
N SER A 234 9.28 11.43 11.22
CA SER A 234 9.60 12.63 11.99
C SER A 234 10.43 12.29 13.23
N LYS A 235 10.98 13.30 13.90
CA LYS A 235 11.75 13.14 15.15
C LYS A 235 10.87 12.77 16.34
N SER A 236 9.65 13.28 16.36
CA SER A 236 8.60 12.96 17.34
C SER A 236 7.37 12.42 16.61
N SER A 237 6.26 12.18 17.31
CA SER A 237 5.03 11.76 16.63
C SER A 237 4.54 12.86 15.67
N SER A 238 3.98 12.48 14.53
CA SER A 238 3.41 13.44 13.58
C SER A 238 2.28 14.27 14.19
N SER A 239 1.56 13.71 15.15
CA SER A 239 0.54 14.42 15.91
C SER A 239 1.15 15.50 16.82
N ASP A 240 2.24 15.21 17.52
CA ASP A 240 2.92 16.17 18.39
C ASP A 240 3.60 17.28 17.57
N GLU A 241 4.24 16.93 16.46
CA GLU A 241 4.81 17.93 15.55
C GLU A 241 3.71 18.84 14.98
N ALA A 242 2.58 18.28 14.55
CA ALA A 242 1.45 19.06 14.06
C ALA A 242 0.87 19.97 15.16
N ALA A 243 0.67 19.46 16.38
CA ALA A 243 0.19 20.23 17.52
C ALA A 243 1.14 21.38 17.86
N SER A 244 2.46 21.12 17.85
CA SER A 244 3.48 22.15 18.11
C SER A 244 3.42 23.30 17.10
N VAL A 245 3.19 22.99 15.82
CA VAL A 245 3.03 24.02 14.79
C VAL A 245 1.75 24.81 14.99
N LEU A 246 0.61 24.14 15.22
CA LEU A 246 -0.70 24.79 15.42
C LEU A 246 -0.72 25.69 16.64
N THR A 247 -0.09 25.28 17.75
CA THR A 247 -0.01 26.08 18.98
C THR A 247 0.65 27.43 18.74
N LYS A 248 1.66 27.50 17.86
CA LYS A 248 2.31 28.78 17.52
C LYS A 248 1.37 29.79 16.84
N PHE A 249 0.35 29.31 16.11
CA PHE A 249 -0.66 30.16 15.48
C PHE A 249 -1.77 30.59 16.44
N LEU A 250 -1.95 29.89 17.57
CA LEU A 250 -2.96 30.23 18.57
C LEU A 250 -2.46 31.26 19.59
N ILE A 251 -1.13 31.41 19.75
CA ILE A 251 -0.49 32.26 20.74
C ILE A 251 -0.12 33.64 20.13
N ASN A 252 -0.11 33.76 18.82
CA ASN A 252 0.10 35.02 18.08
C ASN A 252 -1.23 35.61 17.61
#